data_f658740ec5b0d4e82be84980d8d76404
#
_entry.id   f658740ec5b0d4e82be84980d8d76404
#
_cell.length_a   1.000
_cell.length_b   1.000
_cell.length_c   1.000
_cell.angle_alpha   90.00
_cell.angle_beta   90.00
_cell.angle_gamma   90.00
#
_symmetry.space_group_name_H-M   'P 1'
#
loop_
_entity.id
_entity.type
_entity.pdbx_description
1 polymer ?
#
loop_
_entity_poly.entity_id
_entity_poly.type
_entity_poly.pdbx_seq_one_letter_code
_entity_poly.pdbx_strand_id
1 'polypeptide(L)'
;MGVRRRGREYALQMLYAMDLTEYQPDQVFAGFYALQDLNRDAFYYARRLVDGVWANLAPIDEALQRYAEHWKLHRMAAVDRNLLRLGLYELMFQKEIPFPIVINEALEIVKEFSDQEGTQFLNGILDAARKEFRAGEAGARQKAKEPKGESEHFASESTQPEPTEQDPS
;
A
#
# COMPACT_ATOMS: atom_id res chain seq x y z
N MET A 1 16.02 2.27 -5.70
CA MET A 1 14.56 2.55 -5.53
C MET A 1 13.76 1.44 -6.17
N GLY A 2 12.81 0.87 -5.45
CA GLY A 2 11.97 -0.20 -5.96
C GLY A 2 10.99 0.27 -7.04
N VAL A 3 10.64 -0.65 -7.94
CA VAL A 3 9.68 -0.38 -9.05
C VAL A 3 8.36 0.17 -8.55
N ARG A 4 7.81 -0.37 -7.46
CA ARG A 4 6.52 0.08 -6.90
C ARG A 4 6.56 1.50 -6.35
N ARG A 5 7.64 1.88 -5.64
CA ARG A 5 7.81 3.26 -5.17
C ARG A 5 7.93 4.22 -6.34
N ARG A 6 8.76 3.92 -7.31
CA ARG A 6 8.89 4.73 -8.52
C ARG A 6 7.57 4.82 -9.30
N GLY A 7 6.83 3.74 -9.34
CA GLY A 7 5.49 3.73 -9.93
C GLY A 7 4.51 4.65 -9.21
N ARG A 8 4.56 4.69 -7.87
CA ARG A 8 3.75 5.64 -7.09
C ARG A 8 4.16 7.10 -7.32
N GLU A 9 5.46 7.35 -7.44
CA GLU A 9 5.96 8.70 -7.79
C GLU A 9 5.51 9.13 -9.18
N TYR A 10 5.58 8.25 -10.15
CA TYR A 10 5.03 8.51 -11.49
C TYR A 10 3.51 8.74 -11.45
N ALA A 11 2.78 7.92 -10.71
CA ALA A 11 1.33 8.09 -10.54
C ALA A 11 0.98 9.44 -9.93
N LEU A 12 1.72 9.88 -8.91
CA LEU A 12 1.56 11.20 -8.31
C LEU A 12 1.77 12.32 -9.35
N GLN A 13 2.83 12.24 -10.13
CA GLN A 13 3.11 13.23 -11.18
C GLN A 13 2.02 13.25 -12.25
N MET A 14 1.52 12.09 -12.66
CA MET A 14 0.43 11.97 -13.62
C MET A 14 -0.87 12.56 -13.08
N LEU A 15 -1.26 12.21 -11.86
CA LEU A 15 -2.46 12.74 -11.20
C LEU A 15 -2.36 14.25 -10.98
N TYR A 16 -1.18 14.74 -10.60
CA TYR A 16 -0.91 16.17 -10.48
C TYR A 16 -1.12 16.90 -11.82
N ALA A 17 -0.58 16.35 -12.90
CA ALA A 17 -0.76 16.91 -14.23
C ALA A 17 -2.24 16.95 -14.65
N MET A 18 -2.98 15.86 -14.40
CA MET A 18 -4.42 15.77 -14.69
C MET A 18 -5.26 16.75 -13.87
N ASP A 19 -4.87 16.99 -12.62
CA ASP A 19 -5.56 17.89 -11.71
C ASP A 19 -5.38 19.38 -12.08
N LEU A 20 -4.22 19.73 -12.60
CA LEU A 20 -3.90 21.11 -13.04
C LEU A 20 -4.26 21.41 -14.49
N THR A 21 -4.57 20.39 -15.25
CA THR A 21 -4.97 20.50 -16.66
C THR A 21 -6.29 19.78 -16.87
N GLU A 22 -6.84 19.86 -18.04
CA GLU A 22 -8.01 19.04 -18.42
C GLU A 22 -7.61 17.75 -19.14
N TYR A 23 -6.36 17.34 -19.00
CA TYR A 23 -5.84 16.14 -19.65
C TYR A 23 -6.50 14.89 -19.10
N GLN A 24 -6.87 14.01 -20.03
CA GLN A 24 -7.36 12.68 -19.72
C GLN A 24 -6.19 11.72 -19.48
N PRO A 25 -6.42 10.56 -18.82
CA PRO A 25 -5.36 9.58 -18.53
C PRO A 25 -4.51 9.23 -19.75
N ASP A 26 -5.12 8.95 -20.89
CA ASP A 26 -4.39 8.53 -22.09
C ASP A 26 -3.42 9.59 -22.62
N GLN A 27 -3.77 10.87 -22.49
CA GLN A 27 -2.90 11.99 -22.88
C GLN A 27 -1.66 12.08 -21.98
N VAL A 28 -1.87 11.90 -20.66
CA VAL A 28 -0.78 11.92 -19.68
C VAL A 28 0.11 10.69 -19.85
N PHE A 29 -0.46 9.52 -20.09
CA PHE A 29 0.30 8.28 -20.33
C PHE A 29 1.18 8.39 -21.57
N ALA A 30 0.64 8.94 -22.67
CA ALA A 30 1.40 9.15 -23.90
C ALA A 30 2.61 10.08 -23.68
N GLY A 31 2.44 11.16 -22.91
CA GLY A 31 3.51 12.08 -22.55
C GLY A 31 4.61 11.41 -21.72
N PHE A 32 4.23 10.65 -20.71
CA PHE A 32 5.19 9.91 -19.88
C PHE A 32 5.91 8.81 -20.66
N TYR A 33 5.21 8.08 -21.52
CA TYR A 33 5.78 7.01 -22.30
C TYR A 33 6.87 7.48 -23.26
N ALA A 34 6.82 8.74 -23.67
CA ALA A 34 7.81 9.36 -24.55
C ALA A 34 9.12 9.76 -23.83
N LEU A 35 9.18 9.70 -22.50
CA LEU A 35 10.38 10.05 -21.76
C LEU A 35 11.51 9.03 -21.99
N GLN A 36 12.74 9.53 -22.20
CA GLN A 36 13.89 8.70 -22.56
C GLN A 36 14.30 7.74 -21.45
N ASP A 37 14.35 8.22 -20.21
CA ASP A 37 14.82 7.46 -19.05
C ASP A 37 13.69 6.81 -18.24
N LEU A 38 12.57 6.52 -18.90
CA LEU A 38 11.41 5.94 -18.25
C LEU A 38 11.66 4.49 -17.82
N ASN A 39 11.46 4.20 -16.54
CA ASN A 39 11.35 2.82 -16.09
C ASN A 39 10.00 2.24 -16.51
N ARG A 40 10.01 1.31 -17.45
CA ARG A 40 8.81 0.75 -18.07
C ARG A 40 7.92 -0.01 -17.08
N ASP A 41 8.51 -0.79 -16.17
CA ASP A 41 7.74 -1.54 -15.17
C ASP A 41 7.06 -0.59 -14.17
N ALA A 42 7.78 0.44 -13.73
CA ALA A 42 7.22 1.49 -12.89
C ALA A 42 6.11 2.28 -13.60
N PHE A 43 6.27 2.54 -14.89
CA PHE A 43 5.24 3.19 -15.71
C PHE A 43 3.95 2.37 -15.78
N TYR A 44 4.04 1.08 -16.06
CA TYR A 44 2.85 0.22 -16.10
C TYR A 44 2.19 0.07 -14.74
N TYR A 45 2.97 0.02 -13.68
CA TYR A 45 2.42 0.06 -12.32
C TYR A 45 1.71 1.37 -12.02
N ALA A 46 2.31 2.52 -12.37
CA ALA A 46 1.73 3.83 -12.23
C ALA A 46 0.43 3.98 -13.01
N ARG A 47 0.40 3.49 -14.24
CA ARG A 47 -0.79 3.51 -15.10
C ARG A 47 -1.98 2.82 -14.44
N ARG A 48 -1.77 1.63 -13.86
CA ARG A 48 -2.84 0.93 -13.14
C ARG A 48 -3.35 1.71 -11.94
N LEU A 49 -2.45 2.37 -11.20
CA LEU A 49 -2.84 3.22 -10.07
C LEU A 49 -3.66 4.43 -10.53
N VAL A 50 -3.22 5.12 -11.57
CA VAL A 50 -3.93 6.29 -12.12
C VAL A 50 -5.30 5.90 -12.67
N ASP A 51 -5.39 4.81 -13.42
CA ASP A 51 -6.67 4.30 -13.92
C ASP A 51 -7.63 3.98 -12.77
N GLY A 52 -7.12 3.35 -11.70
CA GLY A 52 -7.91 3.03 -10.52
C GLY A 52 -8.40 4.26 -9.76
N VAL A 53 -7.54 5.24 -9.53
CA VAL A 53 -7.92 6.52 -8.91
C VAL A 53 -8.95 7.24 -9.76
N TRP A 54 -8.73 7.33 -11.06
CA TRP A 54 -9.63 8.03 -11.99
C TRP A 54 -11.02 7.38 -12.04
N ALA A 55 -11.08 6.06 -12.11
CA ALA A 55 -12.34 5.32 -12.11
C ALA A 55 -13.12 5.45 -10.79
N ASN A 56 -12.43 5.74 -9.67
CA ASN A 56 -13.02 5.82 -8.33
C ASN A 56 -12.87 7.21 -7.70
N LEU A 57 -12.72 8.25 -8.49
CA LEU A 57 -12.42 9.59 -7.99
C LEU A 57 -13.50 10.13 -7.05
N ALA A 58 -14.79 9.94 -7.40
CA ALA A 58 -15.90 10.42 -6.59
C ALA A 58 -15.92 9.82 -5.16
N PRO A 59 -15.90 8.50 -4.97
CA PRO A 59 -15.85 7.93 -3.63
C PRO A 59 -14.55 8.24 -2.88
N ILE A 60 -13.42 8.38 -3.58
CA ILE A 60 -12.15 8.78 -2.97
C ILE A 60 -12.22 10.22 -2.45
N ASP A 61 -12.69 11.16 -3.25
CA ASP A 61 -12.81 12.57 -2.87
C ASP A 61 -13.85 12.77 -1.76
N GLU A 62 -14.92 11.99 -1.76
CA GLU A 62 -15.90 12.00 -0.69
C GLU A 62 -15.29 11.53 0.64
N ALA A 63 -14.53 10.44 0.64
CA ALA A 63 -13.81 9.97 1.82
C ALA A 63 -12.78 10.99 2.29
N LEU A 64 -11.99 11.55 1.38
CA LEU A 64 -10.99 12.58 1.68
C LEU A 64 -11.63 13.81 2.33
N GLN A 65 -12.75 14.29 1.82
CA GLN A 65 -13.46 15.45 2.39
C GLN A 65 -14.02 15.15 3.78
N ARG A 66 -14.45 13.93 4.06
CA ARG A 66 -14.90 13.52 5.40
C ARG A 66 -13.78 13.58 6.43
N TYR A 67 -12.58 13.11 6.08
CA TYR A 67 -11.42 13.12 6.99
C TYR A 67 -10.80 14.51 7.14
N ALA A 68 -10.94 15.35 6.13
CA ALA A 68 -10.42 16.72 6.10
C ALA A 68 -11.53 17.75 6.35
N GLU A 69 -12.26 17.63 7.45
CA GLU A 69 -13.45 18.43 7.76
C GLU A 69 -13.24 19.93 7.64
N HIS A 70 -12.06 20.44 8.01
CA HIS A 70 -11.74 21.86 8.04
C HIS A 70 -11.04 22.36 6.77
N TRP A 71 -10.73 21.47 5.81
CA TRP A 71 -10.00 21.79 4.60
C TRP A 71 -10.77 21.36 3.36
N LYS A 72 -11.20 22.31 2.57
CA LYS A 72 -11.84 22.00 1.28
C LYS A 72 -10.81 21.43 0.31
N LEU A 73 -11.19 20.41 -0.45
CA LEU A 73 -10.35 19.74 -1.44
C LEU A 73 -9.61 20.70 -2.35
N HIS A 74 -10.31 21.69 -2.91
CA HIS A 74 -9.73 22.65 -3.85
C HIS A 74 -8.73 23.63 -3.20
N ARG A 75 -8.67 23.69 -1.86
CA ARG A 75 -7.71 24.51 -1.10
C ARG A 75 -6.47 23.74 -0.67
N MET A 76 -6.49 22.42 -0.76
CA MET A 76 -5.30 21.62 -0.51
C MET A 76 -4.24 21.89 -1.56
N ALA A 77 -2.97 21.82 -1.18
CA ALA A 77 -1.88 21.79 -2.15
C ALA A 77 -2.09 20.60 -3.11
N ALA A 78 -1.93 20.84 -4.40
CA ALA A 78 -2.23 19.82 -5.42
C ALA A 78 -1.41 18.55 -5.25
N VAL A 79 -0.16 18.63 -4.77
CA VAL A 79 0.67 17.47 -4.44
C VAL A 79 0.04 16.67 -3.31
N ASP A 80 -0.32 17.31 -2.20
CA ASP A 80 -0.90 16.67 -1.03
C ASP A 80 -2.25 16.01 -1.39
N ARG A 81 -3.11 16.73 -2.09
CA ARG A 81 -4.41 16.24 -2.56
C ARG A 81 -4.27 14.96 -3.40
N ASN A 82 -3.37 14.97 -4.37
CA ASN A 82 -3.20 13.83 -5.28
C ASN A 82 -2.48 12.65 -4.62
N LEU A 83 -1.56 12.90 -3.71
CA LEU A 83 -0.95 11.83 -2.91
C LEU A 83 -1.96 11.20 -1.94
N LEU A 84 -2.84 12.01 -1.35
CA LEU A 84 -3.96 11.51 -0.54
C LEU A 84 -4.95 10.68 -1.35
N ARG A 85 -5.30 11.12 -2.55
CA ARG A 85 -6.14 10.34 -3.48
C ARG A 85 -5.52 8.98 -3.79
N LEU A 86 -4.21 8.95 -4.06
CA LEU A 86 -3.48 7.72 -4.33
C LEU A 86 -3.46 6.79 -3.11
N GLY A 87 -3.13 7.31 -1.94
CA GLY A 87 -3.11 6.53 -0.69
C GLY A 87 -4.49 5.99 -0.31
N LEU A 88 -5.54 6.81 -0.42
CA LEU A 88 -6.92 6.39 -0.19
C LEU A 88 -7.37 5.31 -1.18
N TYR A 89 -7.02 5.45 -2.45
CA TYR A 89 -7.29 4.41 -3.45
C TYR A 89 -6.68 3.07 -3.03
N GLU A 90 -5.42 3.04 -2.64
CA GLU A 90 -4.76 1.82 -2.19
C GLU A 90 -5.40 1.25 -0.91
N LEU A 91 -5.75 2.09 0.06
CA LEU A 91 -6.42 1.65 1.29
C LEU A 91 -7.83 1.10 1.05
N MET A 92 -8.59 1.71 0.16
CA MET A 92 -9.99 1.35 -0.11
C MET A 92 -10.11 0.16 -1.07
N PHE A 93 -9.26 0.09 -2.10
CA PHE A 93 -9.45 -0.82 -3.25
C PHE A 93 -8.32 -1.82 -3.46
N GLN A 94 -7.13 -1.61 -2.90
CA GLN A 94 -5.96 -2.50 -3.06
C GLN A 94 -5.70 -3.29 -1.77
N LYS A 95 -6.66 -4.12 -1.37
CA LYS A 95 -6.65 -4.84 -0.09
C LYS A 95 -5.49 -5.84 0.07
N GLU A 96 -4.91 -6.30 -1.03
CA GLU A 96 -3.75 -7.19 -1.06
C GLU A 96 -2.46 -6.51 -0.58
N ILE A 97 -2.40 -5.17 -0.65
CA ILE A 97 -1.25 -4.42 -0.13
C ILE A 97 -1.50 -4.08 1.34
N PRO A 98 -0.65 -4.53 2.28
CA PRO A 98 -0.81 -4.21 3.70
C PRO A 98 -0.82 -2.70 3.95
N PHE A 99 -1.72 -2.22 4.80
CA PHE A 99 -1.87 -0.78 5.04
C PHE A 99 -0.59 -0.09 5.55
N PRO A 100 0.29 -0.72 6.35
CA PRO A 100 1.53 -0.07 6.76
C PRO A 100 2.46 0.24 5.58
N ILE A 101 2.44 -0.59 4.55
CA ILE A 101 3.21 -0.34 3.32
C ILE A 101 2.61 0.86 2.58
N VAL A 102 1.30 0.92 2.42
CA VAL A 102 0.62 2.05 1.77
C VAL A 102 0.97 3.37 2.47
N ILE A 103 0.83 3.41 3.79
CA ILE A 103 1.07 4.63 4.58
C ILE A 103 2.55 5.00 4.54
N ASN A 104 3.46 4.06 4.78
CA ASN A 104 4.90 4.33 4.78
C ASN A 104 5.38 4.82 3.41
N GLU A 105 4.93 4.23 2.32
CA GLU A 105 5.29 4.67 0.98
C GLU A 105 4.78 6.09 0.69
N ALA A 106 3.55 6.41 1.08
CA ALA A 106 3.00 7.76 0.93
C ALA A 106 3.80 8.79 1.76
N LEU A 107 4.15 8.45 3.00
CA LEU A 107 4.96 9.32 3.87
C LEU A 107 6.37 9.55 3.32
N GLU A 108 7.02 8.53 2.78
CA GLU A 108 8.33 8.68 2.16
C GLU A 108 8.29 9.57 0.91
N ILE A 109 7.24 9.45 0.11
CA ILE A 109 7.06 10.29 -1.09
C ILE A 109 6.77 11.74 -0.69
N VAL A 110 5.88 11.99 0.28
CA VAL A 110 5.50 13.35 0.66
C VAL A 110 6.66 14.15 1.24
N LYS A 111 7.62 13.52 1.91
CA LYS A 111 8.82 14.19 2.44
C LYS A 111 9.65 14.89 1.35
N GLU A 112 9.61 14.39 0.12
CA GLU A 112 10.34 14.98 -1.00
C GLU A 112 9.60 16.17 -1.63
N PHE A 113 8.29 16.28 -1.46
CA PHE A 113 7.43 17.23 -2.18
C PHE A 113 6.68 18.22 -1.29
N SER A 114 6.65 17.98 0.04
CA SER A 114 5.89 18.79 0.99
C SER A 114 6.72 19.09 2.24
N ASP A 115 6.24 20.03 3.04
CA ASP A 115 6.84 20.37 4.31
C ASP A 115 6.40 19.43 5.45
N GLN A 116 6.88 19.70 6.67
CA GLN A 116 6.53 18.90 7.84
C GLN A 116 5.04 18.96 8.17
N GLU A 117 4.41 20.11 7.98
CA GLU A 117 2.98 20.29 8.24
C GLU A 117 2.14 19.46 7.26
N GLY A 118 2.48 19.49 5.97
CA GLY A 118 1.86 18.65 4.94
C GLY A 118 2.05 17.16 5.22
N THR A 119 3.23 16.76 5.69
CA THR A 119 3.50 15.37 6.08
C THR A 119 2.62 14.92 7.26
N GLN A 120 2.48 15.74 8.29
CA GLN A 120 1.62 15.44 9.45
C GLN A 120 0.14 15.38 9.06
N PHE A 121 -0.31 16.29 8.21
CA PHE A 121 -1.66 16.32 7.68
C PHE A 121 -2.00 15.05 6.89
N LEU A 122 -1.12 14.65 5.98
CA LEU A 122 -1.28 13.41 5.21
C LEU A 122 -1.32 12.19 6.11
N ASN A 123 -0.41 12.09 7.08
CA ASN A 123 -0.39 10.97 8.02
C ASN A 123 -1.69 10.87 8.84
N GLY A 124 -2.22 11.99 9.31
CA GLY A 124 -3.48 12.04 10.07
C GLY A 124 -4.67 11.52 9.25
N ILE A 125 -4.78 11.93 7.99
CA ILE A 125 -5.85 11.48 7.10
C ILE A 125 -5.73 10.01 6.75
N LEU A 126 -4.54 9.53 6.39
CA LEU A 126 -4.32 8.13 6.07
C LEU A 126 -4.52 7.22 7.28
N ASP A 127 -4.17 7.68 8.48
CA ASP A 127 -4.43 6.94 9.73
C ASP A 127 -5.93 6.80 10.02
N ALA A 128 -6.70 7.86 9.84
CA ALA A 128 -8.16 7.82 9.96
C ALA A 128 -8.79 6.86 8.93
N ALA A 129 -8.32 6.92 7.69
CA ALA A 129 -8.79 6.04 6.62
C ALA A 129 -8.49 4.55 6.89
N ARG A 130 -7.29 4.24 7.38
CA ARG A 130 -6.96 2.85 7.73
C ARG A 130 -7.86 2.28 8.82
N LYS A 131 -8.23 3.09 9.80
CA LYS A 131 -9.15 2.67 10.88
C LYS A 131 -10.53 2.31 10.34
N GLU A 132 -11.01 3.03 9.34
CA GLU A 132 -12.29 2.73 8.69
C GLU A 132 -12.20 1.53 7.74
N PHE A 133 -11.24 1.55 6.81
CA PHE A 133 -11.20 0.60 5.71
C PHE A 133 -10.38 -0.67 5.98
N ARG A 134 -9.53 -0.66 7.01
CA ARG A 134 -8.58 -1.73 7.33
C ARG A 134 -8.64 -2.20 8.79
N ALA A 135 -9.76 -1.97 9.46
CA ALA A 135 -9.93 -2.34 10.87
C ALA A 135 -9.68 -3.84 11.14
N GLY A 136 -10.05 -4.72 10.18
CA GLY A 136 -9.86 -6.16 10.27
C GLY A 136 -8.40 -6.62 10.16
N GLU A 137 -7.51 -5.85 9.56
CA GLU A 137 -6.10 -6.24 9.36
C GLU A 137 -5.28 -6.21 10.66
N ALA A 138 -5.61 -5.30 11.58
CA ALA A 138 -4.95 -5.23 12.87
C ALA A 138 -5.18 -6.49 13.72
N GLY A 139 -6.37 -7.07 13.65
CA GLY A 139 -6.71 -8.32 14.34
C GLY A 139 -6.04 -9.56 13.73
N ALA A 140 -5.88 -9.60 12.41
CA ALA A 140 -5.23 -10.70 11.71
C ALA A 140 -3.72 -10.76 12.02
N ARG A 141 -3.05 -9.62 12.22
CA ARG A 141 -1.63 -9.57 12.59
C ARG A 141 -1.35 -10.02 14.01
N GLN A 142 -2.24 -9.77 14.96
CA GLN A 142 -2.09 -10.25 16.32
C GLN A 142 -2.22 -11.78 16.39
N LYS A 143 -3.15 -12.37 15.61
CA LYS A 143 -3.29 -13.83 15.49
C LYS A 143 -2.11 -14.52 14.80
N ALA A 144 -1.43 -13.84 13.87
CA ALA A 144 -0.24 -14.38 13.19
C ALA A 144 1.05 -14.24 14.02
N LYS A 145 1.05 -13.45 15.11
CA LYS A 145 2.18 -13.32 16.04
C LYS A 145 2.11 -14.25 17.25
N GLU A 146 1.00 -14.93 17.47
CA GLU A 146 0.96 -16.00 18.48
C GLU A 146 1.78 -17.18 17.94
N PRO A 147 2.85 -17.60 18.65
CA PRO A 147 3.61 -18.77 18.24
C PRO A 147 2.66 -19.96 18.28
N LYS A 148 2.58 -20.69 17.18
CA LYS A 148 1.97 -22.04 17.19
C LYS A 148 2.70 -22.82 18.25
N GLY A 149 2.00 -23.14 19.33
CA GLY A 149 2.53 -23.96 20.38
C GLY A 149 3.11 -25.23 19.76
N GLU A 150 4.36 -25.44 20.00
CA GLU A 150 5.03 -26.72 19.72
C GLU A 150 4.29 -27.76 20.51
N SER A 151 3.51 -28.59 19.84
CA SER A 151 3.08 -29.86 20.40
C SER A 151 4.32 -30.76 20.40
N GLU A 152 5.01 -30.80 21.54
CA GLU A 152 6.00 -31.81 21.80
C GLU A 152 5.30 -33.19 21.72
N HIS A 153 5.53 -33.84 20.60
CA HIS A 153 5.22 -35.24 20.46
C HIS A 153 6.36 -36.00 21.12
N PHE A 154 6.14 -36.34 22.38
CA PHE A 154 6.99 -37.27 23.14
C PHE A 154 6.84 -38.64 22.47
N ALA A 155 7.80 -39.03 21.65
CA ALA A 155 7.90 -40.36 21.11
C ALA A 155 8.36 -41.29 22.23
N SER A 156 7.47 -42.16 22.65
CA SER A 156 7.77 -43.27 23.57
C SER A 156 8.79 -44.20 22.94
N GLU A 157 9.87 -44.36 23.65
CA GLU A 157 10.93 -45.32 23.48
C GLU A 157 10.36 -46.74 23.54
N SER A 158 10.37 -47.46 22.43
CA SER A 158 10.09 -48.90 22.42
C SER A 158 11.39 -49.67 22.47
N THR A 159 11.59 -50.30 23.61
CA THR A 159 12.60 -51.27 23.93
C THR A 159 12.65 -52.44 22.93
N GLN A 160 13.80 -52.65 22.34
CA GLN A 160 14.09 -53.84 21.55
C GLN A 160 14.42 -55.00 22.49
N PRO A 161 13.92 -56.23 22.26
CA PRO A 161 14.45 -57.43 22.92
C PRO A 161 15.64 -58.00 22.14
N GLU A 162 16.66 -58.36 22.88
CA GLU A 162 17.87 -59.04 22.38
C GLU A 162 17.58 -60.43 21.80
N PRO A 163 18.31 -60.87 20.79
CA PRO A 163 18.20 -62.26 20.33
C PRO A 163 19.04 -63.20 21.17
N THR A 164 18.38 -64.21 21.64
CA THR A 164 19.01 -65.37 22.33
C THR A 164 19.79 -66.19 21.34
N GLU A 165 21.05 -66.31 21.60
CA GLU A 165 21.97 -67.29 20.99
C GLU A 165 21.57 -68.73 21.42
N GLN A 166 21.39 -69.61 20.46
CA GLN A 166 21.39 -71.06 20.73
C GLN A 166 22.42 -71.69 19.82
N ASP A 167 23.39 -72.31 20.48
CA ASP A 167 24.47 -73.06 19.92
C ASP A 167 24.02 -74.46 19.54
N PRO A 168 24.60 -75.12 18.53
CA PRO A 168 24.21 -76.43 18.04
C PRO A 168 25.07 -77.54 18.59
N SER A 169 24.45 -78.67 18.65
CA SER A 169 25.19 -79.94 18.69
C SER A 169 25.04 -80.67 17.38
#